data_3e02217a4086b88fb5b96fc1dcb07c63
#
_entry.id   3e02217a4086b88fb5b96fc1dcb07c63
#
_cell.length_a   1.000
_cell.length_b   1.000
_cell.length_c   1.000
_cell.angle_alpha   90.00
_cell.angle_beta   90.00
_cell.angle_gamma   90.00
#
_symmetry.space_group_name_H-M   'P 1'
#
loop_
_entity.id
_entity.type
_entity.pdbx_description
1 polymer ?
#
loop_
_entity_poly.entity_id
_entity_poly.type
_entity_poly.pdbx_seq_one_letter_code
_entity_poly.pdbx_strand_id
1 'polypeptide(L)'
;NPDNFIYARSFGQDAQTTADYISSVVPVYAQSGVACVLKHFPGYGNNADTHTGIALDARPYTTFEKSDLVPFESGIAAGAPFVLVSHNIVECMDGAYPASLSAKVHTLLRDTLGFTGVIVTDDLAMDAVKAYAQDGSAAVLAIQAGNDMIVTTDYQTQIPQVIAAVQYGEIAESDIDAHVFRVLHEKQALGLID
;
A
#
# COMPACT_ATOMS: atom_id res chain seq x y z
N ASN A 1 -17.46 14.07 0.61
CA ASN A 1 -17.36 15.34 -0.09
C ASN A 1 -17.41 15.13 -1.61
N PRO A 2 -18.49 15.54 -2.31
CA PRO A 2 -18.65 15.36 -3.75
C PRO A 2 -17.56 16.01 -4.62
N ASP A 3 -16.90 17.03 -4.12
CA ASP A 3 -15.85 17.76 -4.83
C ASP A 3 -14.47 17.10 -4.69
N ASN A 4 -14.38 16.03 -3.92
CA ASN A 4 -13.11 15.33 -3.70
C ASN A 4 -12.81 14.33 -4.83
N PHE A 5 -11.56 14.26 -5.25
CA PHE A 5 -11.05 13.37 -6.30
C PHE A 5 -11.48 11.90 -6.11
N ILE A 6 -11.43 11.39 -4.88
CA ILE A 6 -11.73 9.98 -4.61
C ILE A 6 -13.23 9.68 -4.47
N TYR A 7 -14.09 10.72 -4.39
CA TYR A 7 -15.51 10.58 -4.05
C TYR A 7 -16.25 9.56 -4.92
N ALA A 8 -16.11 9.68 -6.26
CA ALA A 8 -16.79 8.79 -7.21
C ALA A 8 -16.29 7.33 -7.16
N ARG A 9 -15.16 7.08 -6.49
CA ARG A 9 -14.52 5.77 -6.32
C ARG A 9 -14.67 5.21 -4.91
N SER A 10 -15.25 5.98 -4.00
CA SER A 10 -15.48 5.56 -2.61
C SER A 10 -16.80 4.81 -2.46
N PHE A 11 -16.90 3.94 -1.48
CA PHE A 11 -18.15 3.25 -1.13
C PHE A 11 -19.20 4.22 -0.59
N GLY A 12 -18.76 5.35 -0.01
CA GLY A 12 -19.63 6.46 0.38
C GLY A 12 -20.49 6.21 1.63
N GLN A 13 -20.05 5.29 2.50
CA GLN A 13 -20.70 4.95 3.76
C GLN A 13 -19.78 5.27 4.94
N ASP A 14 -20.30 5.14 6.17
CA ASP A 14 -19.49 5.22 7.38
C ASP A 14 -18.50 4.05 7.49
N ALA A 15 -17.57 4.15 8.44
CA ALA A 15 -16.49 3.18 8.62
C ALA A 15 -17.02 1.77 8.91
N GLN A 16 -18.03 1.65 9.78
CA GLN A 16 -18.56 0.34 10.16
C GLN A 16 -19.33 -0.31 9.00
N THR A 17 -20.20 0.43 8.33
CA THR A 17 -20.93 -0.07 7.15
C THR A 17 -19.96 -0.48 6.03
N THR A 18 -18.86 0.27 5.86
CA THR A 18 -17.81 -0.08 4.90
C THR A 18 -17.08 -1.36 5.34
N ALA A 19 -16.75 -1.50 6.62
CA ALA A 19 -16.10 -2.68 7.17
C ALA A 19 -16.97 -3.94 7.03
N ASP A 20 -18.28 -3.84 7.30
CA ASP A 20 -19.24 -4.94 7.14
C ASP A 20 -19.34 -5.39 5.68
N TYR A 21 -19.36 -4.44 4.75
CA TYR A 21 -19.32 -4.74 3.32
C TYR A 21 -18.01 -5.45 2.92
N ILE A 22 -16.86 -4.90 3.31
CA ILE A 22 -15.55 -5.47 3.00
C ILE A 22 -15.41 -6.89 3.54
N SER A 23 -15.79 -7.13 4.80
CA SER A 23 -15.74 -8.47 5.41
C SER A 23 -16.62 -9.50 4.69
N SER A 24 -17.71 -9.05 4.08
CA SER A 24 -18.62 -9.90 3.31
C SER A 24 -18.10 -10.21 1.91
N VAL A 25 -17.41 -9.25 1.28
CA VAL A 25 -16.99 -9.34 -0.14
C VAL A 25 -15.64 -10.05 -0.30
N VAL A 26 -14.69 -9.84 0.62
CA VAL A 26 -13.35 -10.44 0.56
C VAL A 26 -13.39 -11.97 0.41
N PRO A 27 -14.16 -12.73 1.22
CA PRO A 27 -14.26 -14.18 1.06
C PRO A 27 -14.87 -14.62 -0.28
N VAL A 28 -15.76 -13.81 -0.86
CA VAL A 28 -16.39 -14.11 -2.16
C VAL A 28 -15.36 -14.03 -3.28
N TYR A 29 -14.45 -13.04 -3.24
CA TYR A 29 -13.33 -12.96 -4.19
C TYR A 29 -12.43 -14.20 -4.08
N ALA A 30 -12.03 -14.57 -2.85
CA ALA A 30 -11.20 -15.74 -2.62
C ALA A 30 -11.85 -17.03 -3.16
N GLN A 31 -13.13 -17.24 -2.89
CA GLN A 31 -13.90 -18.40 -3.41
C GLN A 31 -14.00 -18.40 -4.94
N SER A 32 -13.92 -17.23 -5.57
CA SER A 32 -13.96 -17.09 -7.02
C SER A 32 -12.58 -17.23 -7.68
N GLY A 33 -11.50 -17.51 -6.91
CA GLY A 33 -10.13 -17.62 -7.41
C GLY A 33 -9.54 -16.26 -7.84
N VAL A 34 -10.05 -15.16 -7.30
CA VAL A 34 -9.58 -13.80 -7.60
C VAL A 34 -9.06 -13.14 -6.35
N ALA A 35 -7.83 -12.64 -6.40
CA ALA A 35 -7.28 -11.83 -5.31
C ALA A 35 -7.89 -10.43 -5.32
N CYS A 36 -8.35 -9.95 -4.16
CA CYS A 36 -8.76 -8.56 -3.99
C CYS A 36 -7.63 -7.73 -3.37
N VAL A 37 -7.71 -6.40 -3.54
CA VAL A 37 -6.76 -5.43 -2.99
C VAL A 37 -7.52 -4.42 -2.15
N LEU A 38 -7.17 -4.30 -0.87
CA LEU A 38 -7.67 -3.20 -0.03
C LEU A 38 -6.91 -1.91 -0.35
N LYS A 39 -7.61 -0.81 -0.62
CA LYS A 39 -6.98 0.45 -1.01
C LYS A 39 -7.80 1.68 -0.64
N HIS A 40 -7.15 2.79 -0.45
CA HIS A 40 -5.70 3.06 -0.48
C HIS A 40 -5.23 3.26 0.97
N PHE A 41 -4.35 2.38 1.46
CA PHE A 41 -3.87 2.43 2.84
C PHE A 41 -2.95 3.64 3.06
N PRO A 42 -2.98 4.32 4.22
CA PRO A 42 -3.78 4.05 5.41
C PRO A 42 -5.16 4.74 5.43
N GLY A 43 -5.60 5.31 4.33
CA GLY A 43 -6.86 6.04 4.16
C GLY A 43 -6.64 7.33 3.39
N TYR A 44 -7.42 7.53 2.33
CA TYR A 44 -7.23 8.67 1.44
C TYR A 44 -7.87 9.96 1.98
N GLY A 45 -8.96 9.83 2.74
CA GLY A 45 -9.70 10.98 3.27
C GLY A 45 -10.15 11.96 2.17
N ASN A 46 -10.08 13.25 2.48
CA ASN A 46 -10.36 14.34 1.53
C ASN A 46 -9.08 14.96 0.94
N ASN A 47 -8.01 14.20 0.82
CA ASN A 47 -6.74 14.69 0.33
C ASN A 47 -6.78 15.05 -1.16
N ALA A 48 -5.82 15.85 -1.58
CA ALA A 48 -5.62 16.19 -2.99
C ALA A 48 -5.24 14.95 -3.81
N ASP A 49 -5.36 15.07 -5.13
CA ASP A 49 -5.00 14.01 -6.06
C ASP A 49 -3.48 13.82 -6.13
N THR A 50 -3.00 12.68 -5.70
CA THR A 50 -1.57 12.32 -5.70
C THR A 50 -0.97 12.10 -7.11
N HIS A 51 -1.82 12.03 -8.15
CA HIS A 51 -1.35 12.02 -9.54
C HIS A 51 -0.74 13.36 -9.96
N THR A 52 -1.16 14.47 -9.33
CA THR A 52 -0.80 15.82 -9.72
C THR A 52 0.11 16.54 -8.72
N GLY A 53 0.48 15.91 -7.61
CA GLY A 53 1.34 16.49 -6.60
C GLY A 53 1.28 15.81 -5.24
N ILE A 54 1.93 16.43 -4.28
CA ILE A 54 1.99 15.94 -2.89
C ILE A 54 0.63 16.18 -2.21
N ALA A 55 0.08 15.13 -1.60
CA ALA A 55 -1.10 15.19 -0.76
C ALA A 55 -0.70 15.04 0.71
N LEU A 56 -0.94 16.09 1.50
CA LEU A 56 -0.62 16.12 2.93
C LEU A 56 -1.88 15.92 3.75
N ASP A 57 -1.88 14.91 4.62
CA ASP A 57 -2.96 14.62 5.56
C ASP A 57 -2.53 14.96 6.98
N ALA A 58 -3.08 16.06 7.50
CA ALA A 58 -2.81 16.56 8.85
C ALA A 58 -3.81 16.05 9.89
N ARG A 59 -4.68 15.11 9.55
CA ARG A 59 -5.65 14.55 10.50
C ARG A 59 -4.93 13.82 11.65
N PRO A 60 -5.45 13.90 12.89
CA PRO A 60 -4.86 13.20 14.01
C PRO A 60 -5.03 11.68 13.87
N TYR A 61 -4.11 10.90 14.43
CA TYR A 61 -4.12 9.44 14.39
C TYR A 61 -5.45 8.83 14.87
N THR A 62 -6.09 9.45 15.86
CA THR A 62 -7.39 9.01 16.37
C THR A 62 -8.52 9.06 15.33
N THR A 63 -8.39 9.86 14.27
CA THR A 63 -9.33 9.85 13.15
C THR A 63 -9.13 8.60 12.31
N PHE A 64 -7.89 8.24 12.00
CA PHE A 64 -7.58 7.01 11.28
C PHE A 64 -8.02 5.78 12.05
N GLU A 65 -7.69 5.71 13.34
CA GLU A 65 -8.05 4.61 14.23
C GLU A 65 -9.57 4.38 14.29
N LYS A 66 -10.36 5.45 14.35
CA LYS A 66 -11.82 5.36 14.48
C LYS A 66 -12.58 5.27 13.16
N SER A 67 -11.94 5.54 12.05
CA SER A 67 -12.58 5.62 10.74
C SER A 67 -11.82 4.88 9.66
N ASP A 68 -10.67 5.40 9.23
CA ASP A 68 -9.99 4.94 8.03
C ASP A 68 -9.44 3.50 8.18
N LEU A 69 -8.90 3.13 9.34
CA LEU A 69 -8.32 1.81 9.59
C LEU A 69 -9.37 0.72 9.80
N VAL A 70 -10.57 1.04 10.26
CA VAL A 70 -11.62 0.07 10.58
C VAL A 70 -11.96 -0.86 9.40
N PRO A 71 -12.18 -0.37 8.15
CA PRO A 71 -12.38 -1.23 7.00
C PRO A 71 -11.15 -2.06 6.61
N PHE A 72 -9.93 -1.56 6.84
CA PHE A 72 -8.71 -2.34 6.60
C PHE A 72 -8.57 -3.49 7.59
N GLU A 73 -8.78 -3.23 8.88
CA GLU A 73 -8.79 -4.27 9.91
C GLU A 73 -9.79 -5.38 9.59
N SER A 74 -10.99 -4.99 9.18
CA SER A 74 -12.05 -5.91 8.80
C SER A 74 -11.68 -6.73 7.55
N GLY A 75 -11.08 -6.12 6.54
CA GLY A 75 -10.63 -6.80 5.34
C GLY A 75 -9.45 -7.74 5.58
N ILE A 76 -8.50 -7.34 6.44
CA ILE A 76 -7.38 -8.19 6.87
C ILE A 76 -7.90 -9.41 7.63
N ALA A 77 -8.81 -9.21 8.58
CA ALA A 77 -9.43 -10.29 9.34
C ALA A 77 -10.25 -11.24 8.44
N ALA A 78 -10.82 -10.74 7.35
CA ALA A 78 -11.53 -11.53 6.35
C ALA A 78 -10.60 -12.26 5.35
N GLY A 79 -9.27 -12.07 5.45
CA GLY A 79 -8.29 -12.75 4.62
C GLY A 79 -7.95 -12.05 3.30
N ALA A 80 -8.05 -10.73 3.23
CA ALA A 80 -7.61 -9.99 2.04
C ALA A 80 -6.13 -10.23 1.76
N PRO A 81 -5.74 -10.68 0.54
CA PRO A 81 -4.36 -11.07 0.25
C PRO A 81 -3.46 -9.88 -0.08
N PHE A 82 -4.00 -8.72 -0.47
CA PHE A 82 -3.23 -7.56 -0.88
C PHE A 82 -3.71 -6.29 -0.21
N VAL A 83 -2.75 -5.40 0.12
CA VAL A 83 -2.99 -4.01 0.52
C VAL A 83 -2.17 -3.08 -0.36
N LEU A 84 -2.82 -2.09 -0.99
CA LEU A 84 -2.15 -1.05 -1.77
C LEU A 84 -1.96 0.18 -0.90
N VAL A 85 -0.70 0.62 -0.79
CA VAL A 85 -0.30 1.79 0.00
C VAL A 85 -0.25 3.04 -0.89
N SER A 86 -0.90 4.11 -0.43
CA SER A 86 -1.01 5.39 -1.15
C SER A 86 0.27 6.23 -1.10
N HIS A 87 0.30 7.29 -1.91
CA HIS A 87 1.39 8.27 -1.88
C HIS A 87 1.07 9.52 -1.04
N ASN A 88 0.06 9.46 -0.18
CA ASN A 88 -0.22 10.54 0.77
C ASN A 88 0.87 10.62 1.84
N ILE A 89 1.24 11.83 2.25
CA ILE A 89 1.98 12.06 3.49
C ILE A 89 0.96 12.15 4.62
N VAL A 90 1.04 11.24 5.58
CA VAL A 90 0.16 11.22 6.76
C VAL A 90 0.96 11.68 7.98
N GLU A 91 0.86 12.97 8.32
CA GLU A 91 1.72 13.62 9.31
C GLU A 91 1.76 12.90 10.67
N CYS A 92 0.62 12.39 11.14
CA CYS A 92 0.54 11.69 12.42
C CYS A 92 1.18 10.29 12.42
N MET A 93 1.54 9.75 11.26
CA MET A 93 2.24 8.47 11.11
C MET A 93 3.69 8.68 10.67
N ASP A 94 3.88 9.42 9.56
CA ASP A 94 5.19 9.84 9.07
C ASP A 94 5.07 11.13 8.24
N GLY A 95 5.49 12.25 8.80
CA GLY A 95 5.47 13.54 8.11
C GLY A 95 6.63 13.74 7.12
N ALA A 96 7.60 12.82 7.06
CA ALA A 96 8.78 12.96 6.22
C ALA A 96 8.64 12.27 4.86
N TYR A 97 7.88 11.17 4.79
CA TYR A 97 7.75 10.35 3.58
C TYR A 97 6.28 10.07 3.23
N PRO A 98 5.96 9.92 1.93
CA PRO A 98 4.69 9.34 1.52
C PRO A 98 4.50 7.95 2.13
N ALA A 99 3.26 7.57 2.42
CA ALA A 99 2.95 6.30 3.07
C ALA A 99 3.60 5.08 2.37
N SER A 100 3.63 5.06 1.04
CA SER A 100 4.27 4.01 0.24
C SER A 100 5.80 3.93 0.39
N LEU A 101 6.45 5.00 0.87
CA LEU A 101 7.90 5.08 1.10
C LEU A 101 8.24 5.14 2.60
N SER A 102 7.26 4.97 3.48
CA SER A 102 7.41 5.08 4.93
C SER A 102 7.49 3.71 5.61
N ALA A 103 8.65 3.38 6.17
CA ALA A 103 8.81 2.19 7.00
C ALA A 103 7.87 2.18 8.21
N LYS A 104 7.54 3.37 8.79
CA LYS A 104 6.61 3.48 9.92
C LYS A 104 5.20 3.05 9.55
N VAL A 105 4.72 3.45 8.36
CA VAL A 105 3.40 3.06 7.84
C VAL A 105 3.35 1.56 7.57
N HIS A 106 4.44 0.98 7.04
CA HIS A 106 4.52 -0.47 6.82
C HIS A 106 4.58 -1.25 8.14
N THR A 107 5.30 -0.74 9.16
CA THR A 107 5.30 -1.30 10.52
C THR A 107 3.88 -1.26 11.13
N LEU A 108 3.14 -0.17 10.98
CA LEU A 108 1.75 -0.11 11.41
C LEU A 108 0.91 -1.22 10.75
N LEU A 109 1.04 -1.38 9.43
CA LEU A 109 0.29 -2.40 8.69
C LEU A 109 0.70 -3.83 9.08
N ARG A 110 2.02 -4.10 9.23
CA ARG A 110 2.54 -5.43 9.57
C ARG A 110 2.31 -5.79 11.03
N ASP A 111 2.76 -4.93 11.93
CA ASP A 111 2.91 -5.28 13.35
C ASP A 111 1.66 -4.92 14.16
N THR A 112 1.00 -3.81 13.85
CA THR A 112 -0.19 -3.37 14.58
C THR A 112 -1.47 -3.99 14.02
N LEU A 113 -1.64 -3.95 12.68
CA LEU A 113 -2.83 -4.54 12.04
C LEU A 113 -2.65 -6.03 11.69
N GLY A 114 -1.46 -6.61 11.88
CA GLY A 114 -1.17 -8.02 11.69
C GLY A 114 -1.26 -8.50 10.24
N PHE A 115 -1.05 -7.62 9.25
CA PHE A 115 -1.16 -8.00 7.84
C PHE A 115 0.04 -8.83 7.39
N THR A 116 -0.20 -10.05 6.93
CA THR A 116 0.84 -10.99 6.48
C THR A 116 0.90 -11.16 4.95
N GLY A 117 -0.09 -10.65 4.21
CA GLY A 117 -0.16 -10.73 2.75
C GLY A 117 0.78 -9.76 2.03
N VAL A 118 0.54 -9.53 0.75
CA VAL A 118 1.38 -8.72 -0.13
C VAL A 118 1.06 -7.23 0.00
N ILE A 119 2.05 -6.43 0.33
CA ILE A 119 1.96 -4.96 0.28
C ILE A 119 2.43 -4.49 -1.09
N VAL A 120 1.61 -3.67 -1.76
CA VAL A 120 1.89 -3.15 -3.09
C VAL A 120 1.81 -1.62 -3.09
N THR A 121 2.69 -0.96 -3.85
CA THR A 121 2.63 0.49 -4.05
C THR A 121 1.51 0.89 -5.01
N ASP A 122 1.06 2.15 -4.98
CA ASP A 122 0.48 2.79 -6.15
C ASP A 122 1.61 3.10 -7.17
N ASP A 123 1.28 3.63 -8.36
CA ASP A 123 2.30 3.82 -9.42
C ASP A 123 3.39 4.81 -8.99
N LEU A 124 4.62 4.34 -8.90
CA LEU A 124 5.79 5.14 -8.50
C LEU A 124 6.19 6.23 -9.52
N ALA A 125 5.56 6.27 -10.70
CA ALA A 125 5.74 7.36 -11.66
C ALA A 125 4.87 8.59 -11.33
N MET A 126 4.00 8.52 -10.30
CA MET A 126 3.16 9.64 -9.88
C MET A 126 3.99 10.79 -9.30
N ASP A 127 3.53 12.03 -9.53
CA ASP A 127 4.26 13.24 -9.14
C ASP A 127 4.50 13.35 -7.62
N ALA A 128 3.61 12.80 -6.80
CA ALA A 128 3.77 12.75 -5.35
C ALA A 128 5.05 12.04 -4.89
N VAL A 129 5.58 11.11 -5.67
CA VAL A 129 6.77 10.31 -5.34
C VAL A 129 8.04 10.89 -5.92
N LYS A 130 7.97 11.57 -7.07
CA LYS A 130 9.14 12.10 -7.79
C LYS A 130 10.04 13.00 -6.94
N ALA A 131 9.44 13.80 -6.05
CA ALA A 131 10.19 14.69 -5.17
C ALA A 131 11.10 13.95 -4.17
N TYR A 132 10.81 12.69 -3.88
CA TYR A 132 11.56 11.84 -2.94
C TYR A 132 12.59 10.95 -3.61
N ALA A 133 12.54 10.85 -4.94
CA ALA A 133 13.44 10.01 -5.75
C ALA A 133 14.59 10.79 -6.41
N GLN A 134 14.92 12.02 -5.93
CA GLN A 134 15.82 12.95 -6.61
C GLN A 134 17.22 12.39 -6.90
N ASP A 135 17.77 11.55 -5.99
CA ASP A 135 19.12 10.96 -6.13
C ASP A 135 19.06 9.41 -6.07
N GLY A 136 17.89 8.83 -6.07
CA GLY A 136 17.70 7.39 -5.94
C GLY A 136 16.43 6.92 -6.63
N SER A 137 16.32 5.60 -6.76
CA SER A 137 15.13 4.98 -7.30
C SER A 137 13.99 5.04 -6.29
N ALA A 138 12.81 5.49 -6.71
CA ALA A 138 11.59 5.35 -5.92
C ALA A 138 11.32 3.88 -5.56
N ALA A 139 11.65 2.94 -6.46
CA ALA A 139 11.51 1.52 -6.20
C ALA A 139 12.45 1.01 -5.11
N VAL A 140 13.70 1.50 -5.04
CA VAL A 140 14.65 1.17 -3.96
C VAL A 140 14.07 1.63 -2.61
N LEU A 141 13.62 2.88 -2.52
CA LEU A 141 13.02 3.42 -1.30
C LEU A 141 11.75 2.65 -0.92
N ALA A 142 10.90 2.30 -1.89
CA ALA A 142 9.67 1.55 -1.63
C ALA A 142 9.95 0.14 -1.09
N ILE A 143 10.96 -0.56 -1.62
CA ILE A 143 11.37 -1.89 -1.12
C ILE A 143 11.94 -1.76 0.29
N GLN A 144 12.82 -0.78 0.52
CA GLN A 144 13.38 -0.52 1.85
C GLN A 144 12.31 -0.14 2.89
N ALA A 145 11.21 0.48 2.45
CA ALA A 145 10.07 0.78 3.30
C ALA A 145 9.25 -0.46 3.68
N GLY A 146 9.33 -1.56 2.90
CA GLY A 146 8.66 -2.83 3.19
C GLY A 146 7.57 -3.24 2.20
N ASN A 147 7.50 -2.63 1.00
CA ASN A 147 6.62 -3.11 -0.06
C ASN A 147 7.14 -4.41 -0.66
N ASP A 148 6.24 -5.35 -0.93
CA ASP A 148 6.55 -6.65 -1.55
C ASP A 148 6.46 -6.58 -3.09
N MET A 149 5.60 -5.71 -3.60
CA MET A 149 5.42 -5.47 -5.05
C MET A 149 5.43 -3.98 -5.35
N ILE A 150 5.98 -3.67 -6.51
CA ILE A 150 6.07 -2.31 -7.04
C ILE A 150 5.18 -2.19 -8.27
N VAL A 151 4.28 -1.20 -8.28
CA VAL A 151 3.63 -0.74 -9.51
C VAL A 151 4.44 0.42 -10.07
N THR A 152 4.87 0.32 -11.31
CA THR A 152 5.59 1.40 -11.99
C THR A 152 5.41 1.33 -13.50
N THR A 153 5.17 2.48 -14.11
CA THR A 153 5.22 2.64 -15.58
C THR A 153 6.65 2.84 -16.09
N ASP A 154 7.62 3.20 -15.20
CA ASP A 154 9.05 3.36 -15.52
C ASP A 154 9.89 2.14 -15.08
N TYR A 155 9.43 0.94 -15.39
CA TYR A 155 10.11 -0.30 -15.01
C TYR A 155 11.51 -0.45 -15.63
N GLN A 156 11.72 0.12 -16.82
CA GLN A 156 12.99 0.04 -17.53
C GLN A 156 14.14 0.73 -16.79
N THR A 157 13.86 1.82 -16.08
CA THR A 157 14.82 2.53 -15.25
C THR A 157 14.90 1.91 -13.84
N GLN A 158 13.75 1.62 -13.24
CA GLN A 158 13.69 1.28 -11.82
C GLN A 158 14.14 -0.16 -11.51
N ILE A 159 13.89 -1.13 -12.39
CA ILE A 159 14.38 -2.50 -12.18
C ILE A 159 15.90 -2.58 -12.10
N PRO A 160 16.69 -2.01 -13.06
CA PRO A 160 18.14 -1.99 -12.94
C PRO A 160 18.65 -1.30 -11.67
N GLN A 161 17.98 -0.25 -11.18
CA GLN A 161 18.35 0.43 -9.95
C GLN A 161 18.17 -0.46 -8.72
N VAL A 162 17.07 -1.22 -8.63
CA VAL A 162 16.89 -2.19 -7.55
C VAL A 162 17.93 -3.30 -7.60
N ILE A 163 18.26 -3.82 -8.80
CA ILE A 163 19.30 -4.84 -8.96
C ILE A 163 20.65 -4.30 -8.47
N ALA A 164 20.98 -3.06 -8.84
CA ALA A 164 22.21 -2.40 -8.39
C ALA A 164 22.23 -2.21 -6.87
N ALA A 165 21.13 -1.76 -6.27
CA ALA A 165 21.01 -1.59 -4.81
C ALA A 165 21.25 -2.91 -4.05
N VAL A 166 20.78 -4.05 -4.56
CA VAL A 166 21.09 -5.37 -4.00
C VAL A 166 22.57 -5.70 -4.18
N GLN A 167 23.14 -5.49 -5.38
CA GLN A 167 24.54 -5.78 -5.66
C GLN A 167 25.51 -4.97 -4.81
N TYR A 168 25.15 -3.73 -4.47
CA TYR A 168 25.96 -2.83 -3.62
C TYR A 168 25.65 -3.01 -2.11
N GLY A 169 24.69 -3.87 -1.76
CA GLY A 169 24.33 -4.15 -0.36
C GLY A 169 23.48 -3.07 0.29
N GLU A 170 22.84 -2.19 -0.47
CA GLU A 170 21.86 -1.21 0.02
C GLU A 170 20.52 -1.86 0.37
N ILE A 171 20.19 -2.98 -0.29
CA ILE A 171 19.08 -3.88 0.03
C ILE A 171 19.68 -5.25 0.27
N ALA A 172 19.36 -5.90 1.38
CA ALA A 172 19.80 -7.26 1.62
C ALA A 172 19.03 -8.24 0.70
N GLU A 173 19.74 -9.24 0.14
CA GLU A 173 19.11 -10.28 -0.68
C GLU A 173 18.03 -11.03 0.10
N SER A 174 18.23 -11.23 1.41
CA SER A 174 17.23 -11.85 2.30
C SER A 174 15.92 -11.06 2.38
N ASP A 175 15.95 -9.74 2.22
CA ASP A 175 14.74 -8.92 2.20
C ASP A 175 13.97 -9.13 0.89
N ILE A 176 14.70 -9.19 -0.23
CA ILE A 176 14.11 -9.55 -1.53
C ILE A 176 13.47 -10.94 -1.47
N ASP A 177 14.18 -11.93 -0.90
CA ASP A 177 13.66 -13.28 -0.73
C ASP A 177 12.35 -13.30 0.09
N ALA A 178 12.29 -12.52 1.16
CA ALA A 178 11.09 -12.41 1.99
C ALA A 178 9.91 -11.77 1.22
N HIS A 179 10.16 -10.74 0.41
CA HIS A 179 9.15 -10.12 -0.44
C HIS A 179 8.66 -11.08 -1.52
N VAL A 180 9.57 -11.73 -2.22
CA VAL A 180 9.26 -12.73 -3.26
C VAL A 180 8.48 -13.90 -2.69
N PHE A 181 8.86 -14.38 -1.49
CA PHE A 181 8.15 -15.47 -0.82
C PHE A 181 6.68 -15.14 -0.60
N ARG A 182 6.33 -13.93 -0.13
CA ARG A 182 4.91 -13.55 0.04
C ARG A 182 4.16 -13.54 -1.28
N VAL A 183 4.78 -13.01 -2.34
CA VAL A 183 4.17 -12.99 -3.69
C VAL A 183 3.95 -14.40 -4.22
N LEU A 184 4.93 -15.29 -4.06
CA LEU A 184 4.81 -16.70 -4.50
C LEU A 184 3.77 -17.45 -3.67
N HIS A 185 3.71 -17.22 -2.37
CA HIS A 185 2.70 -17.81 -1.49
C HIS A 185 1.28 -17.45 -1.95
N GLU A 186 1.04 -16.18 -2.29
CA GLU A 186 -0.27 -15.75 -2.81
C GLU A 186 -0.57 -16.35 -4.20
N LYS A 187 0.44 -16.47 -5.07
CA LYS A 187 0.26 -17.15 -6.36
C LYS A 187 -0.10 -18.62 -6.19
N GLN A 188 0.52 -19.30 -5.23
CA GLN A 188 0.21 -20.69 -4.91
C GLN A 188 -1.21 -20.82 -4.33
N ALA A 189 -1.60 -19.95 -3.40
CA ALA A 189 -2.96 -19.93 -2.84
C ALA A 189 -4.06 -19.73 -3.92
N LEU A 190 -3.73 -19.00 -4.99
CA LEU A 190 -4.60 -18.79 -6.16
C LEU A 190 -4.51 -19.94 -7.21
N GLY A 191 -3.67 -20.93 -7.00
CA GLY A 191 -3.46 -22.02 -7.96
C GLY A 191 -2.77 -21.61 -9.27
N LEU A 192 -2.01 -20.52 -9.24
CA LEU A 192 -1.27 -20.00 -10.40
C LEU A 192 0.11 -20.67 -10.56
N ILE A 193 0.60 -21.26 -9.50
CA ILE A 193 1.84 -22.06 -9.46
C ILE A 193 1.61 -23.27 -8.55
N ASP A 194 2.42 -24.35 -8.75
CA ASP A 194 2.41 -25.57 -7.94
C ASP A 194 3.10 -25.39 -6.57
#